data_d1c3c1bbd1a5ab9502c6bf6bf4665bab
#
_entry.id   d1c3c1bbd1a5ab9502c6bf6bf4665bab
#
_cell.length_a   1.000
_cell.length_b   1.000
_cell.length_c   1.000
_cell.angle_alpha   90.00
_cell.angle_beta   90.00
_cell.angle_gamma   90.00
#
_symmetry.space_group_name_H-M   'P 1'
#
loop_
_entity.id
_entity.type
_entity.pdbx_description
1 polymer ?
#
loop_
_entity_poly.entity_id
_entity_poly.type
_entity_poly.pdbx_seq_one_letter_code
_entity_poly.pdbx_strand_id
1 'polypeptide(L)'
;MRPSGASLRGMTRALIVTDVQNDFCEGGSLAVPGGARVASDIGELLHHWSRRDDKAPSYDVVVATKDHHIDPGSHWSNEPDFTETWPVHCRVGTDGEAFHPNLDPQPFDAIFLKGEHAAAYSGFEGRTTDGVGLADWLRRHGVDQVDVCGIATDYCVRATALDAIGNGFTTRLLTQLCAGVAPDTTESALAEMREAGISIG
;
A
#
# COMPACT_ATOMS: atom_id res chain seq x y z
N MET A 1 45.43 6.30 -17.66
CA MET A 1 43.98 6.34 -17.59
C MET A 1 43.51 5.33 -16.55
N ARG A 2 42.99 5.77 -15.41
CA ARG A 2 42.38 4.88 -14.40
C ARG A 2 40.89 4.75 -14.78
N PRO A 3 40.27 3.55 -14.77
CA PRO A 3 38.86 3.44 -15.00
C PRO A 3 38.15 4.11 -13.83
N SER A 4 37.17 4.96 -14.18
CA SER A 4 36.23 5.58 -13.26
C SER A 4 35.56 4.50 -12.45
N GLY A 5 35.76 4.49 -11.14
CA GLY A 5 35.08 3.60 -10.23
C GLY A 5 33.58 3.92 -10.26
N ALA A 6 32.79 3.03 -10.84
CA ALA A 6 31.36 3.02 -10.59
C ALA A 6 31.19 2.80 -9.09
N SER A 7 30.74 3.83 -8.39
CA SER A 7 30.27 3.71 -7.02
C SER A 7 29.13 2.69 -7.05
N LEU A 8 29.32 1.58 -6.36
CA LEU A 8 28.23 0.66 -6.04
C LEU A 8 27.28 1.43 -5.11
N ARG A 9 26.34 2.20 -5.67
CA ARG A 9 25.19 2.67 -4.90
C ARG A 9 24.47 1.41 -4.41
N GLY A 10 24.35 1.26 -3.10
CA GLY A 10 23.46 0.25 -2.54
C GLY A 10 22.07 0.44 -3.16
N MET A 11 21.34 -0.66 -3.36
CA MET A 11 19.96 -0.60 -3.87
C MET A 11 19.08 0.12 -2.86
N THR A 12 18.39 1.17 -3.31
CA THR A 12 17.48 1.97 -2.47
C THR A 12 16.14 1.27 -2.37
N ARG A 13 15.68 1.02 -1.15
CA ARG A 13 14.45 0.26 -0.87
C ARG A 13 13.39 1.12 -0.23
N ALA A 14 12.17 1.03 -0.75
CA ALA A 14 10.97 1.64 -0.17
C ALA A 14 10.04 0.59 0.45
N LEU A 15 9.30 0.99 1.50
CA LEU A 15 8.09 0.30 1.95
C LEU A 15 6.88 1.09 1.47
N ILE A 16 5.91 0.40 0.87
CA ILE A 16 4.59 0.94 0.51
C ILE A 16 3.56 0.30 1.43
N VAL A 17 2.97 1.12 2.31
CA VAL A 17 1.88 0.73 3.21
C VAL A 17 0.56 1.08 2.53
N THR A 18 -0.18 0.05 2.11
CA THR A 18 -1.38 0.20 1.29
C THR A 18 -2.63 0.23 2.14
N ASP A 19 -3.34 1.35 2.14
CA ASP A 19 -4.74 1.55 2.54
C ASP A 19 -5.11 0.98 3.93
N VAL A 20 -4.25 1.16 4.93
CA VAL A 20 -4.53 0.70 6.31
C VAL A 20 -5.44 1.72 7.01
N GLN A 21 -6.69 1.82 6.53
CA GLN A 21 -7.69 2.80 6.96
C GLN A 21 -8.78 2.17 7.82
N ASN A 22 -9.50 3.00 8.60
CA ASN A 22 -10.53 2.53 9.51
C ASN A 22 -11.63 1.73 8.82
N ASP A 23 -12.08 2.18 7.65
CA ASP A 23 -13.15 1.49 6.91
C ASP A 23 -12.76 0.09 6.43
N PHE A 24 -11.47 -0.19 6.27
CA PHE A 24 -10.95 -1.50 5.89
C PHE A 24 -10.56 -2.39 7.08
N CYS A 25 -10.71 -1.91 8.30
CA CYS A 25 -10.46 -2.69 9.51
C CYS A 25 -11.77 -3.06 10.22
N GLU A 26 -11.70 -3.95 11.20
CA GLU A 26 -12.86 -4.40 11.94
C GLU A 26 -13.63 -3.22 12.57
N GLY A 27 -14.92 -3.16 12.29
CA GLY A 27 -15.80 -2.04 12.69
C GLY A 27 -16.00 -0.97 11.62
N GLY A 28 -15.24 -0.99 10.54
CA GLY A 28 -15.39 -0.11 9.39
C GLY A 28 -16.47 -0.59 8.40
N SER A 29 -16.82 0.26 7.44
CA SER A 29 -17.91 -0.01 6.48
C SER A 29 -17.60 -1.10 5.45
N LEU A 30 -16.32 -1.40 5.22
CA LEU A 30 -15.83 -2.42 4.31
C LEU A 30 -14.73 -3.25 4.97
N ALA A 31 -15.03 -3.76 6.16
CA ALA A 31 -14.07 -4.42 7.04
C ALA A 31 -13.48 -5.70 6.43
N VAL A 32 -12.15 -5.80 6.49
CA VAL A 32 -11.37 -6.97 6.10
C VAL A 32 -10.93 -7.71 7.35
N PRO A 33 -11.20 -9.03 7.46
CA PRO A 33 -10.80 -9.81 8.63
C PRO A 33 -9.28 -9.75 8.88
N GLY A 34 -8.88 -9.36 10.09
CA GLY A 34 -7.48 -9.21 10.47
C GLY A 34 -6.87 -7.84 10.15
N GLY A 35 -7.65 -6.88 9.64
CA GLY A 35 -7.17 -5.54 9.30
C GLY A 35 -6.57 -4.79 10.48
N ALA A 36 -7.24 -4.78 11.62
CA ALA A 36 -6.73 -4.13 12.84
C ALA A 36 -5.44 -4.77 13.38
N ARG A 37 -5.26 -6.09 13.20
CA ARG A 37 -4.01 -6.78 13.52
C ARG A 37 -2.89 -6.36 12.57
N VAL A 38 -3.15 -6.36 11.28
CA VAL A 38 -2.18 -5.88 10.26
C VAL A 38 -1.77 -4.44 10.55
N ALA A 39 -2.71 -3.58 10.91
CA ALA A 39 -2.39 -2.20 11.31
C ALA A 39 -1.40 -2.16 12.49
N SER A 40 -1.60 -3.01 13.51
CA SER A 40 -0.71 -3.12 14.68
C SER A 40 0.67 -3.65 14.30
N ASP A 41 0.72 -4.73 13.49
CA ASP A 41 1.98 -5.37 13.09
C ASP A 41 2.83 -4.42 12.22
N ILE A 42 2.19 -3.66 11.32
CA ILE A 42 2.86 -2.60 10.53
C ILE A 42 3.30 -1.45 11.45
N GLY A 43 2.46 -1.05 12.42
CA GLY A 43 2.80 -0.02 13.41
C GLY A 43 4.07 -0.39 14.20
N GLU A 44 4.22 -1.65 14.63
CA GLU A 44 5.43 -2.14 15.29
C GLU A 44 6.66 -2.04 14.38
N LEU A 45 6.55 -2.44 13.11
CA LEU A 45 7.62 -2.31 12.13
C LEU A 45 8.03 -0.84 11.94
N LEU A 46 7.05 0.06 11.80
CA LEU A 46 7.29 1.51 11.63
C LEU A 46 7.89 2.15 12.88
N HIS A 47 7.50 1.67 14.06
CA HIS A 47 8.10 2.11 15.33
C HIS A 47 9.59 1.82 15.36
N HIS A 48 10.01 0.59 15.04
CA HIS A 48 11.43 0.23 14.95
C HIS A 48 12.16 1.02 13.87
N TRP A 49 11.56 1.14 12.68
CA TRP A 49 12.15 1.90 11.58
C TRP A 49 12.38 3.38 11.94
N SER A 50 11.39 4.04 12.53
CA SER A 50 11.49 5.46 12.90
C SER A 50 12.56 5.74 13.97
N ARG A 51 12.79 4.78 14.86
CA ARG A 51 13.81 4.87 15.92
C ARG A 51 15.20 4.44 15.45
N ARG A 52 15.30 3.80 14.29
CA ARG A 52 16.56 3.24 13.75
C ARG A 52 17.25 2.32 14.78
N ASP A 53 16.47 1.55 15.52
CA ASP A 53 16.99 0.62 16.51
C ASP A 53 17.50 -0.69 15.85
N ASP A 54 17.98 -1.65 16.64
CA ASP A 54 18.60 -2.90 16.19
C ASP A 54 17.60 -3.85 15.48
N LYS A 55 16.30 -3.61 15.59
CA LYS A 55 15.23 -4.32 14.87
C LYS A 55 14.72 -3.56 13.66
N ALA A 56 15.23 -2.35 13.41
CA ALA A 56 14.76 -1.51 12.32
C ALA A 56 14.96 -2.21 10.96
N PRO A 57 13.92 -2.30 10.11
CA PRO A 57 14.09 -2.77 8.75
C PRO A 57 14.90 -1.77 7.92
N SER A 58 15.61 -2.28 6.92
CA SER A 58 16.47 -1.46 6.06
C SER A 58 15.68 -0.82 4.92
N TYR A 59 14.74 0.07 5.26
CA TYR A 59 14.06 0.94 4.29
C TYR A 59 14.71 2.32 4.29
N ASP A 60 14.94 2.85 3.08
CA ASP A 60 15.45 4.22 2.89
C ASP A 60 14.31 5.22 3.00
N VAL A 61 13.12 4.84 2.49
CA VAL A 61 11.90 5.64 2.53
C VAL A 61 10.69 4.74 2.83
N VAL A 62 9.68 5.33 3.48
CA VAL A 62 8.39 4.68 3.75
C VAL A 62 7.26 5.58 3.28
N VAL A 63 6.39 5.05 2.44
CA VAL A 63 5.23 5.78 1.92
C VAL A 63 3.95 5.03 2.23
N ALA A 64 2.83 5.74 2.22
CA ALA A 64 1.52 5.15 2.37
C ALA A 64 0.58 5.55 1.24
N THR A 65 -0.44 4.72 1.00
CA THR A 65 -1.57 5.06 0.14
C THR A 65 -2.86 5.15 0.94
N LYS A 66 -3.83 5.88 0.42
CA LYS A 66 -5.18 6.00 0.99
C LYS A 66 -6.21 6.07 -0.12
N ASP A 67 -7.32 5.35 0.05
CA ASP A 67 -8.56 5.71 -0.62
C ASP A 67 -9.05 7.06 -0.08
N HIS A 68 -9.40 7.96 -1.00
CA HIS A 68 -9.75 9.35 -0.71
C HIS A 68 -10.95 9.75 -1.57
N HIS A 69 -12.12 9.14 -1.27
CA HIS A 69 -13.28 9.25 -2.13
C HIS A 69 -14.13 10.49 -1.84
N ILE A 70 -14.32 11.32 -2.86
CA ILE A 70 -15.28 12.44 -2.85
C ILE A 70 -16.59 11.96 -3.47
N ASP A 71 -16.54 11.47 -4.71
CA ASP A 71 -17.62 10.87 -5.46
C ASP A 71 -17.04 9.90 -6.50
N PRO A 72 -16.77 8.64 -6.16
CA PRO A 72 -16.19 7.67 -7.07
C PRO A 72 -17.23 7.04 -8.03
N GLY A 73 -18.40 7.65 -8.18
CA GLY A 73 -19.44 7.21 -9.10
C GLY A 73 -19.98 5.83 -8.76
N SER A 74 -20.04 4.93 -9.76
CA SER A 74 -20.58 3.56 -9.61
C SER A 74 -19.73 2.64 -8.72
N HIS A 75 -18.55 3.08 -8.27
CA HIS A 75 -17.76 2.34 -7.30
C HIS A 75 -18.50 2.20 -5.95
N TRP A 76 -19.30 3.18 -5.57
CA TRP A 76 -20.22 3.11 -4.45
C TRP A 76 -21.61 2.65 -4.88
N SER A 77 -22.19 1.73 -4.12
CA SER A 77 -23.55 1.23 -4.32
C SER A 77 -24.27 1.04 -2.99
N ASN A 78 -25.58 1.30 -2.99
CA ASN A 78 -26.46 0.92 -1.87
C ASN A 78 -26.81 -0.58 -1.90
N GLU A 79 -26.61 -1.24 -3.04
CA GLU A 79 -26.77 -2.67 -3.27
C GLU A 79 -25.47 -3.22 -3.90
N PRO A 80 -24.35 -3.29 -3.15
CA PRO A 80 -23.06 -3.67 -3.69
C PRO A 80 -23.01 -5.15 -4.03
N ASP A 81 -22.33 -5.47 -5.14
CA ASP A 81 -22.05 -6.86 -5.54
C ASP A 81 -20.80 -7.44 -4.88
N PHE A 82 -20.02 -6.60 -4.14
CA PHE A 82 -18.76 -6.95 -3.47
C PHE A 82 -17.70 -7.53 -4.41
N THR A 83 -17.74 -7.13 -5.68
CA THR A 83 -16.77 -7.48 -6.71
C THR A 83 -16.27 -6.24 -7.45
N GLU A 84 -17.19 -5.44 -7.97
CA GLU A 84 -16.92 -4.19 -8.67
C GLU A 84 -17.52 -2.97 -7.97
N THR A 85 -18.56 -3.21 -7.17
CA THR A 85 -19.27 -2.17 -6.42
C THR A 85 -19.25 -2.44 -4.92
N TRP A 86 -19.11 -1.39 -4.14
CA TRP A 86 -18.86 -1.45 -2.70
C TRP A 86 -19.81 -0.54 -1.92
N PRO A 87 -20.07 -0.79 -0.63
CA PRO A 87 -20.71 0.19 0.23
C PRO A 87 -19.87 1.46 0.29
N VAL A 88 -20.47 2.58 0.70
CA VAL A 88 -19.73 3.83 0.91
C VAL A 88 -18.62 3.60 1.94
N HIS A 89 -17.38 3.87 1.53
CA HIS A 89 -16.18 3.71 2.35
C HIS A 89 -15.18 4.83 2.05
N CYS A 90 -14.26 5.07 2.96
CA CYS A 90 -13.16 6.03 2.83
C CYS A 90 -13.59 7.40 2.27
N ARG A 91 -14.79 7.85 2.64
CA ARG A 91 -15.29 9.16 2.23
C ARG A 91 -14.46 10.26 2.89
N VAL A 92 -14.03 11.22 2.09
CA VAL A 92 -13.24 12.39 2.54
C VAL A 92 -13.91 13.08 3.74
N GLY A 93 -13.12 13.32 4.76
CA GLY A 93 -13.54 14.01 5.96
C GLY A 93 -14.33 13.16 6.97
N THR A 94 -14.38 11.85 6.79
CA THR A 94 -14.95 10.92 7.78
C THR A 94 -13.84 10.17 8.54
N ASP A 95 -14.19 9.63 9.70
CA ASP A 95 -13.27 8.78 10.48
C ASP A 95 -12.87 7.52 9.69
N GLY A 96 -13.74 7.03 8.79
CA GLY A 96 -13.50 5.86 7.95
C GLY A 96 -12.30 6.03 7.02
N GLU A 97 -12.07 7.25 6.53
CA GLU A 97 -10.91 7.60 5.68
C GLU A 97 -9.58 7.63 6.47
N ALA A 98 -9.61 7.92 7.75
CA ALA A 98 -8.39 8.03 8.55
C ALA A 98 -7.64 6.69 8.60
N PHE A 99 -6.31 6.75 8.72
CA PHE A 99 -5.54 5.56 9.06
C PHE A 99 -6.01 4.95 10.38
N HIS A 100 -5.99 3.63 10.46
CA HIS A 100 -6.39 2.93 11.68
C HIS A 100 -5.49 3.32 12.87
N PRO A 101 -6.02 3.54 14.08
CA PRO A 101 -5.25 4.02 15.24
C PRO A 101 -4.12 3.06 15.66
N ASN A 102 -4.22 1.77 15.37
CA ASN A 102 -3.14 0.82 15.63
C ASN A 102 -1.94 0.99 14.68
N LEU A 103 -2.10 1.72 13.57
CA LEU A 103 -1.00 2.11 12.70
C LEU A 103 -0.29 3.34 13.31
N ASP A 104 0.46 3.11 14.37
CA ASP A 104 1.17 4.15 15.12
C ASP A 104 2.61 3.69 15.40
N PRO A 105 3.61 4.50 15.07
CA PRO A 105 3.58 5.83 14.45
C PRO A 105 3.26 5.81 12.95
N GLN A 106 3.03 7.01 12.39
CA GLN A 106 2.81 7.22 10.95
C GLN A 106 3.95 8.08 10.35
N PRO A 107 5.19 7.58 10.30
CA PRO A 107 6.36 8.34 9.90
C PRO A 107 6.55 8.33 8.37
N PHE A 108 5.46 8.54 7.62
CA PHE A 108 5.49 8.45 6.17
C PHE A 108 6.20 9.64 5.55
N ASP A 109 7.15 9.36 4.62
CA ASP A 109 7.81 10.39 3.81
C ASP A 109 6.85 11.02 2.80
N ALA A 110 5.84 10.27 2.35
CA ALA A 110 4.74 10.76 1.51
C ALA A 110 3.49 9.90 1.67
N ILE A 111 2.32 10.51 1.43
CA ILE A 111 1.02 9.84 1.37
C ILE A 111 0.42 10.09 -0.01
N PHE A 112 -0.04 9.03 -0.66
CA PHE A 112 -0.65 9.06 -2.00
C PHE A 112 -2.14 8.80 -1.88
N LEU A 113 -2.93 9.78 -2.31
CA LEU A 113 -4.39 9.77 -2.27
C LEU A 113 -4.91 9.29 -3.62
N LYS A 114 -5.86 8.34 -3.62
CA LYS A 114 -6.45 7.77 -4.84
C LYS A 114 -7.97 7.69 -4.77
N GLY A 115 -8.61 7.62 -5.93
CA GLY A 115 -10.03 7.34 -6.03
C GLY A 115 -10.96 8.51 -5.75
N GLU A 116 -10.54 9.77 -5.91
CA GLU A 116 -11.39 10.93 -5.63
C GLU A 116 -12.73 10.89 -6.37
N HIS A 117 -12.69 10.61 -7.67
CA HIS A 117 -13.84 10.67 -8.58
C HIS A 117 -13.99 9.43 -9.48
N ALA A 118 -13.28 8.36 -9.18
CA ALA A 118 -13.35 7.08 -9.90
C ALA A 118 -12.93 5.94 -8.99
N ALA A 119 -13.24 4.70 -9.37
CA ALA A 119 -12.62 3.54 -8.76
C ALA A 119 -11.10 3.58 -8.95
N ALA A 120 -10.34 3.27 -7.91
CA ALA A 120 -8.89 3.17 -7.95
C ALA A 120 -8.43 2.12 -6.94
N TYR A 121 -7.62 1.17 -7.39
CA TYR A 121 -7.10 0.11 -6.53
C TYR A 121 -5.59 0.27 -6.30
N SER A 122 -4.84 0.53 -7.37
CA SER A 122 -3.38 0.63 -7.27
C SER A 122 -2.93 1.92 -6.59
N GLY A 123 -1.97 1.82 -5.67
CA GLY A 123 -1.28 2.98 -5.12
C GLY A 123 -0.61 3.85 -6.19
N PHE A 124 -0.31 3.27 -7.37
CA PHE A 124 0.29 4.01 -8.49
C PHE A 124 -0.70 4.91 -9.23
N GLU A 125 -2.00 4.78 -8.98
CA GLU A 125 -3.02 5.74 -9.41
C GLU A 125 -3.05 6.98 -8.51
N GLY A 126 -2.48 6.85 -7.29
CA GLY A 126 -2.46 7.90 -6.27
C GLY A 126 -1.47 9.03 -6.55
N ARG A 127 -1.78 10.17 -5.95
CA ARG A 127 -0.95 11.37 -6.00
C ARG A 127 -0.81 11.98 -4.60
N THR A 128 0.31 12.64 -4.37
CA THR A 128 0.47 13.52 -3.21
C THR A 128 -0.41 14.76 -3.34
N THR A 129 -0.60 15.52 -2.28
CA THR A 129 -1.40 16.76 -2.29
C THR A 129 -0.85 17.84 -3.24
N ASP A 130 0.43 17.78 -3.61
CA ASP A 130 1.06 18.63 -4.63
C ASP A 130 1.07 17.98 -6.04
N GLY A 131 0.35 16.86 -6.22
CA GLY A 131 0.06 16.26 -7.51
C GLY A 131 1.13 15.31 -8.06
N VAL A 132 2.13 14.93 -7.27
CA VAL A 132 3.18 13.99 -7.69
C VAL A 132 2.67 12.55 -7.59
N GLY A 133 2.75 11.78 -8.67
CA GLY A 133 2.39 10.36 -8.69
C GLY A 133 3.45 9.46 -8.03
N LEU A 134 3.01 8.31 -7.49
CA LEU A 134 3.87 7.39 -6.72
C LEU A 134 5.12 6.94 -7.52
N ALA A 135 4.97 6.55 -8.79
CA ALA A 135 6.10 6.10 -9.61
C ALA A 135 7.17 7.18 -9.77
N ASP A 136 6.75 8.42 -10.05
CA ASP A 136 7.67 9.54 -10.23
C ASP A 136 8.33 9.93 -8.90
N TRP A 137 7.58 9.87 -7.82
CA TRP A 137 8.11 10.13 -6.48
C TRP A 137 9.20 9.12 -6.10
N LEU A 138 8.94 7.83 -6.26
CA LEU A 138 9.91 6.76 -6.00
C LEU A 138 11.17 6.91 -6.85
N ARG A 139 11.02 7.18 -8.16
CA ARG A 139 12.17 7.41 -9.07
C ARG A 139 13.02 8.62 -8.66
N ARG A 140 12.39 9.73 -8.25
CA ARG A 140 13.11 10.92 -7.74
C ARG A 140 13.91 10.64 -6.49
N HIS A 141 13.49 9.66 -5.67
CA HIS A 141 14.21 9.21 -4.48
C HIS A 141 15.22 8.09 -4.77
N GLY A 142 15.40 7.73 -6.05
CA GLY A 142 16.35 6.71 -6.48
C GLY A 142 15.99 5.30 -6.04
N VAL A 143 14.71 5.03 -5.78
CA VAL A 143 14.22 3.71 -5.36
C VAL A 143 14.35 2.71 -6.50
N ASP A 144 14.91 1.54 -6.20
CA ASP A 144 15.07 0.40 -7.10
C ASP A 144 14.18 -0.78 -6.69
N GLN A 145 13.90 -0.89 -5.39
CA GLN A 145 13.16 -2.00 -4.78
C GLN A 145 12.01 -1.48 -3.95
N VAL A 146 10.87 -2.17 -4.01
CA VAL A 146 9.72 -1.88 -3.17
C VAL A 146 9.23 -3.14 -2.47
N ASP A 147 8.97 -3.01 -1.17
CA ASP A 147 8.19 -3.98 -0.41
C ASP A 147 6.77 -3.40 -0.27
N VAL A 148 5.75 -4.24 -0.49
CA VAL A 148 4.35 -3.85 -0.39
C VAL A 148 3.69 -4.60 0.75
N CYS A 149 2.89 -3.91 1.56
CA CYS A 149 2.08 -4.49 2.64
C CYS A 149 0.77 -3.72 2.79
N GLY A 150 -0.16 -4.19 3.60
CA GLY A 150 -1.41 -3.50 3.93
C GLY A 150 -2.67 -4.27 3.55
N ILE A 151 -3.71 -3.54 3.10
CA ILE A 151 -5.08 -4.02 2.89
C ILE A 151 -5.62 -3.55 1.52
N ALA A 152 -6.38 -4.38 0.78
CA ALA A 152 -6.53 -5.82 0.96
C ALA A 152 -5.61 -6.56 -0.01
N THR A 153 -5.11 -7.74 0.40
CA THR A 153 -4.19 -8.57 -0.38
C THR A 153 -4.68 -8.81 -1.81
N ASP A 154 -5.95 -9.13 -1.95
CA ASP A 154 -6.63 -9.52 -3.19
C ASP A 154 -7.12 -8.34 -4.04
N TYR A 155 -7.02 -7.11 -3.56
CA TYR A 155 -7.43 -5.87 -4.25
C TYR A 155 -6.28 -4.85 -4.33
N CYS A 156 -6.26 -3.87 -3.44
CA CYS A 156 -5.32 -2.73 -3.53
C CYS A 156 -3.85 -3.15 -3.40
N VAL A 157 -3.54 -4.11 -2.54
CA VAL A 157 -2.18 -4.64 -2.38
C VAL A 157 -1.72 -5.35 -3.65
N ARG A 158 -2.56 -6.25 -4.22
CA ARG A 158 -2.28 -6.91 -5.50
C ARG A 158 -2.06 -5.90 -6.63
N ALA A 159 -3.01 -4.97 -6.81
CA ALA A 159 -2.91 -3.96 -7.86
C ALA A 159 -1.64 -3.10 -7.72
N THR A 160 -1.32 -2.68 -6.50
CA THR A 160 -0.11 -1.90 -6.20
C THR A 160 1.16 -2.70 -6.50
N ALA A 161 1.22 -3.97 -6.11
CA ALA A 161 2.39 -4.81 -6.33
C ALA A 161 2.61 -5.13 -7.83
N LEU A 162 1.52 -5.38 -8.58
CA LEU A 162 1.59 -5.60 -10.04
C LEU A 162 2.03 -4.34 -10.78
N ASP A 163 1.51 -3.17 -10.39
CA ASP A 163 1.95 -1.91 -10.99
C ASP A 163 3.38 -1.55 -10.60
N ALA A 164 3.83 -1.92 -9.40
CA ALA A 164 5.22 -1.71 -9.01
C ALA A 164 6.18 -2.45 -9.95
N ILE A 165 5.96 -3.75 -10.19
CA ILE A 165 6.80 -4.51 -11.12
C ILE A 165 6.64 -4.01 -12.56
N GLY A 166 5.41 -3.63 -12.98
CA GLY A 166 5.14 -3.02 -14.28
C GLY A 166 5.86 -1.69 -14.49
N ASN A 167 6.12 -0.94 -13.43
CA ASN A 167 6.91 0.30 -13.44
C ASN A 167 8.42 0.08 -13.35
N GLY A 168 8.89 -1.18 -13.28
CA GLY A 168 10.29 -1.57 -13.29
C GLY A 168 10.96 -1.67 -11.92
N PHE A 169 10.19 -1.63 -10.82
CA PHE A 169 10.74 -1.83 -9.48
C PHE A 169 10.87 -3.34 -9.18
N THR A 170 11.95 -3.75 -8.55
CA THR A 170 12.02 -5.08 -7.94
C THR A 170 11.05 -5.12 -6.77
N THR A 171 10.05 -6.00 -6.85
CA THR A 171 8.90 -5.97 -5.94
C THR A 171 8.84 -7.20 -5.05
N ARG A 172 8.58 -7.00 -3.76
CA ARG A 172 8.30 -8.05 -2.78
C ARG A 172 7.00 -7.73 -2.03
N LEU A 173 6.19 -8.76 -1.82
CA LEU A 173 5.01 -8.70 -0.97
C LEU A 173 5.36 -9.24 0.43
N LEU A 174 5.00 -8.51 1.47
CA LEU A 174 5.13 -8.94 2.87
C LEU A 174 3.81 -9.55 3.35
N THR A 175 3.59 -10.82 3.07
CA THR A 175 2.29 -11.48 3.32
C THR A 175 1.85 -11.48 4.77
N GLN A 176 2.81 -11.58 5.70
CA GLN A 176 2.56 -11.52 7.14
C GLN A 176 2.03 -10.14 7.60
N LEU A 177 2.21 -9.10 6.78
CA LEU A 177 1.74 -7.74 7.00
C LEU A 177 0.59 -7.37 6.05
N CYS A 178 -0.16 -8.38 5.58
CA CYS A 178 -1.32 -8.20 4.71
C CYS A 178 -2.56 -8.91 5.25
N ALA A 179 -3.73 -8.39 4.91
CA ALA A 179 -5.01 -9.04 5.14
C ALA A 179 -5.83 -9.04 3.85
N GLY A 180 -6.45 -10.17 3.52
CA GLY A 180 -7.27 -10.34 2.33
C GLY A 180 -8.76 -10.41 2.66
N VAL A 181 -9.61 -10.06 1.70
CA VAL A 181 -11.07 -10.05 1.84
C VAL A 181 -11.60 -11.48 1.99
N ALA A 182 -11.16 -12.41 1.13
CA ALA A 182 -11.57 -13.80 1.17
C ALA A 182 -10.39 -14.76 0.88
N PRO A 183 -10.40 -16.00 1.43
CA PRO A 183 -9.30 -16.93 1.23
C PRO A 183 -9.05 -17.27 -0.25
N ASP A 184 -10.09 -17.57 -1.02
CA ASP A 184 -9.96 -18.00 -2.42
C ASP A 184 -9.43 -16.89 -3.33
N THR A 185 -9.93 -15.66 -3.15
CA THR A 185 -9.45 -14.49 -3.91
C THR A 185 -8.04 -14.11 -3.52
N THR A 186 -7.69 -14.24 -2.23
CA THR A 186 -6.33 -14.02 -1.72
C THR A 186 -5.35 -15.02 -2.32
N GLU A 187 -5.69 -16.32 -2.35
CA GLU A 187 -4.82 -17.35 -2.94
C GLU A 187 -4.60 -17.08 -4.45
N SER A 188 -5.66 -16.75 -5.16
CA SER A 188 -5.59 -16.41 -6.59
C SER A 188 -4.71 -15.18 -6.83
N ALA A 189 -4.83 -14.15 -6.01
CA ALA A 189 -4.01 -12.94 -6.07
C ALA A 189 -2.53 -13.23 -5.81
N LEU A 190 -2.23 -14.07 -4.82
CA LEU A 190 -0.86 -14.50 -4.52
C LEU A 190 -0.25 -15.31 -5.67
N ALA A 191 -1.03 -16.16 -6.33
CA ALA A 191 -0.59 -16.92 -7.51
C ALA A 191 -0.24 -15.96 -8.67
N GLU A 192 -1.14 -15.03 -9.00
CA GLU A 192 -0.93 -14.02 -10.04
C GLU A 192 0.33 -13.18 -9.77
N MET A 193 0.51 -12.70 -8.55
CA MET A 193 1.69 -11.92 -8.17
C MET A 193 2.99 -12.72 -8.32
N ARG A 194 2.99 -14.03 -7.97
CA ARG A 194 4.16 -14.90 -8.20
C ARG A 194 4.47 -15.08 -9.68
N GLU A 195 3.44 -15.31 -10.51
CA GLU A 195 3.58 -15.44 -11.96
C GLU A 195 4.13 -14.16 -12.60
N ALA A 196 3.77 -12.99 -12.08
CA ALA A 196 4.32 -11.71 -12.49
C ALA A 196 5.78 -11.48 -12.05
N GLY A 197 6.36 -12.36 -11.22
CA GLY A 197 7.74 -12.26 -10.74
C GLY A 197 7.91 -11.51 -9.43
N ILE A 198 6.82 -11.28 -8.68
CA ILE A 198 6.85 -10.66 -7.35
C ILE A 198 7.32 -11.71 -6.33
N SER A 199 8.33 -11.37 -5.53
CA SER A 199 8.76 -12.20 -4.42
C SER A 199 7.72 -12.18 -3.30
N ILE A 200 7.31 -13.36 -2.85
CA ILE A 200 6.36 -13.50 -1.74
C ILE A 200 7.14 -13.85 -0.48
N GLY A 201 7.09 -12.97 0.54
CA GLY A 201 7.82 -13.08 1.82
C GLY A 201 6.91 -13.24 3.04
#